data_147e1f1af0e87083eb1a7a1ca47ef078
#
_entry.id   147e1f1af0e87083eb1a7a1ca47ef078
#
_cell.length_a   1.000
_cell.length_b   1.000
_cell.length_c   1.000
_cell.angle_alpha   90.00
_cell.angle_beta   90.00
_cell.angle_gamma   90.00
#
_symmetry.space_group_name_H-M   'P 1'
#
loop_
_entity.id
_entity.type
_entity.pdbx_description
1 polymer ?
#
loop_
_entity_poly.entity_id
_entity_poly.type
_entity_poly.pdbx_seq_one_letter_code
_entity_poly.pdbx_strand_id
1 'polypeptide(L)'
;MKRRTMIACGIIALLFVLLIGRLIYFSIFKNGIYKRQVLSQQNYSSETLPYKRGDILDRDGNTLATSQKMYTLVLEPKNILRSEEVQKSTIDALHKYMKLDEDKLLKFIKRHKDSYYSVYREELSYSQIADLKDFIASDKAENVSGIVFNEKYKRRYPNQSLASQVIGFVSDGTIGTGGIEQYYNSTLSGVDGRKI
;
A
#
# COMPACT_ATOMS: atom_id res chain seq x y z
N MET A 1 -15.86 -45.95 -51.54
CA MET A 1 -15.59 -44.57 -51.10
C MET A 1 -16.28 -44.18 -49.80
N LYS A 2 -17.57 -44.43 -49.62
CA LYS A 2 -18.40 -44.05 -48.43
C LYS A 2 -17.85 -44.55 -47.07
N ARG A 3 -17.27 -45.74 -46.99
CA ARG A 3 -16.77 -46.30 -45.74
C ARG A 3 -15.48 -45.63 -45.23
N ARG A 4 -14.60 -45.17 -46.13
CA ARG A 4 -13.36 -44.45 -45.79
C ARG A 4 -13.66 -42.99 -45.36
N THR A 5 -14.66 -42.35 -45.98
CA THR A 5 -15.11 -41.01 -45.53
C THR A 5 -15.79 -41.04 -44.17
N MET A 6 -16.60 -42.07 -43.85
CA MET A 6 -17.20 -42.24 -42.53
C MET A 6 -16.14 -42.42 -41.44
N ILE A 7 -15.09 -43.19 -41.68
CA ILE A 7 -14.00 -43.39 -40.72
C ILE A 7 -13.25 -42.05 -40.49
N ALA A 8 -12.97 -41.31 -41.55
CA ALA A 8 -12.30 -40.02 -41.44
C ALA A 8 -13.15 -39.00 -40.63
N CYS A 9 -14.47 -38.93 -40.87
CA CYS A 9 -15.39 -38.09 -40.09
C CYS A 9 -15.43 -38.51 -38.64
N GLY A 10 -15.42 -39.83 -38.34
CA GLY A 10 -15.37 -40.34 -36.96
C GLY A 10 -14.09 -39.94 -36.21
N ILE A 11 -12.94 -39.98 -36.88
CA ILE A 11 -11.65 -39.58 -36.30
C ILE A 11 -11.67 -38.09 -35.98
N ILE A 12 -12.17 -37.25 -36.91
CA ILE A 12 -12.26 -35.80 -36.71
C ILE A 12 -13.22 -35.47 -35.54
N ALA A 13 -14.37 -36.14 -35.48
CA ALA A 13 -15.32 -35.95 -34.39
C ALA A 13 -14.68 -36.32 -33.02
N LEU A 14 -13.93 -37.41 -32.96
CA LEU A 14 -13.24 -37.85 -31.76
C LEU A 14 -12.19 -36.80 -31.31
N LEU A 15 -11.42 -36.24 -32.25
CA LEU A 15 -10.46 -35.17 -31.93
C LEU A 15 -11.15 -33.91 -31.39
N PHE A 16 -12.30 -33.55 -31.95
CA PHE A 16 -13.08 -32.41 -31.44
C PHE A 16 -13.58 -32.62 -30.02
N VAL A 17 -14.08 -33.83 -29.70
CA VAL A 17 -14.51 -34.18 -28.33
C VAL A 17 -13.34 -34.10 -27.35
N LEU A 18 -12.15 -34.59 -27.73
CA LEU A 18 -10.94 -34.47 -26.91
C LEU A 18 -10.53 -33.02 -26.68
N LEU A 19 -10.60 -32.16 -27.71
CA LEU A 19 -10.30 -30.71 -27.56
C LEU A 19 -11.30 -30.02 -26.65
N ILE A 20 -12.59 -30.31 -26.77
CA ILE A 20 -13.61 -29.73 -25.91
C ILE A 20 -13.42 -30.19 -24.46
N GLY A 21 -13.15 -31.49 -24.23
CA GLY A 21 -12.84 -32.00 -22.90
C GLY A 21 -11.61 -31.33 -22.26
N ARG A 22 -10.57 -31.08 -23.06
CA ARG A 22 -9.37 -30.35 -22.64
C ARG A 22 -9.66 -28.88 -22.29
N LEU A 23 -10.49 -28.20 -23.07
CA LEU A 23 -10.91 -26.82 -22.81
C LEU A 23 -11.73 -26.73 -21.52
N ILE A 24 -12.65 -27.65 -21.31
CA ILE A 24 -13.46 -27.73 -20.07
C ILE A 24 -12.55 -27.98 -18.87
N TYR A 25 -11.60 -28.89 -18.98
CA TYR A 25 -10.64 -29.15 -17.91
C TYR A 25 -9.82 -27.92 -17.54
N PHE A 26 -9.28 -27.17 -18.52
CA PHE A 26 -8.55 -25.93 -18.27
C PHE A 26 -9.45 -24.83 -17.71
N SER A 27 -10.70 -24.73 -18.17
CA SER A 27 -11.66 -23.74 -17.70
C SER A 27 -12.07 -23.95 -16.25
N ILE A 28 -12.26 -25.18 -15.81
CA ILE A 28 -12.72 -25.48 -14.46
C ILE A 28 -11.58 -25.56 -13.45
N PHE A 29 -10.49 -26.26 -13.79
CA PHE A 29 -9.43 -26.56 -12.81
C PHE A 29 -8.33 -25.49 -12.73
N LYS A 30 -8.10 -24.70 -13.78
CA LYS A 30 -7.03 -23.67 -13.77
C LYS A 30 -7.52 -22.23 -13.62
N ASN A 31 -8.81 -21.99 -13.55
CA ASN A 31 -9.39 -20.64 -13.41
C ASN A 31 -8.91 -19.89 -12.15
N GLY A 32 -8.59 -20.61 -11.07
CA GLY A 32 -8.10 -20.00 -9.84
C GLY A 32 -6.69 -19.42 -9.95
N ILE A 33 -5.81 -20.06 -10.70
CA ILE A 33 -4.42 -19.64 -10.87
C ILE A 33 -4.33 -18.44 -11.83
N TYR A 34 -5.05 -18.50 -12.95
CA TYR A 34 -5.09 -17.40 -13.92
C TYR A 34 -5.80 -16.15 -13.40
N LYS A 35 -6.89 -16.30 -12.60
CA LYS A 35 -7.50 -15.15 -11.92
C LYS A 35 -6.55 -14.46 -10.96
N ARG A 36 -5.74 -15.20 -10.21
CA ARG A 36 -4.74 -14.59 -9.32
C ARG A 36 -3.65 -13.88 -10.10
N GLN A 37 -3.21 -14.44 -11.21
CA GLN A 37 -2.14 -13.88 -12.04
C GLN A 37 -2.61 -12.63 -12.82
N VAL A 38 -3.85 -12.63 -13.32
CA VAL A 38 -4.47 -11.46 -13.96
C VAL A 38 -4.78 -10.36 -12.94
N LEU A 39 -5.28 -10.73 -11.75
CA LEU A 39 -5.52 -9.76 -10.67
C LEU A 39 -4.22 -9.17 -10.12
N SER A 40 -3.12 -9.94 -10.07
CA SER A 40 -1.82 -9.41 -9.69
C SER A 40 -1.22 -8.49 -10.77
N GLN A 41 -1.53 -8.72 -12.05
CA GLN A 41 -1.13 -7.84 -13.15
C GLN A 41 -2.02 -6.59 -13.28
N GLN A 42 -3.30 -6.66 -12.89
CA GLN A 42 -4.20 -5.50 -12.85
C GLN A 42 -4.01 -4.62 -11.61
N ASN A 43 -3.39 -5.13 -10.56
CA ASN A 43 -2.94 -4.35 -9.41
C ASN A 43 -1.59 -3.66 -9.69
N TYR A 44 -1.44 -3.05 -10.87
CA TYR A 44 -0.52 -1.92 -11.02
C TYR A 44 -1.13 -0.74 -10.22
N SER A 45 -1.17 -0.88 -8.92
CA SER A 45 -1.35 0.26 -8.05
C SER A 45 -0.09 1.10 -8.16
N SER A 46 -0.10 2.06 -9.08
CA SER A 46 0.98 3.03 -9.11
C SER A 46 0.95 3.77 -7.78
N GLU A 47 1.87 3.39 -6.91
CA GLU A 47 2.05 4.04 -5.62
C GLU A 47 2.72 5.39 -5.86
N THR A 48 2.06 6.47 -5.47
CA THR A 48 2.66 7.80 -5.50
C THR A 48 3.67 7.89 -4.38
N LEU A 49 4.94 8.13 -4.74
CA LEU A 49 6.00 8.36 -3.78
C LEU A 49 6.09 9.87 -3.52
N PRO A 50 5.71 10.35 -2.33
CA PRO A 50 5.74 11.77 -2.04
C PRO A 50 7.18 12.31 -2.10
N TYR A 51 7.35 13.49 -2.67
CA TYR A 51 8.67 14.14 -2.70
C TYR A 51 9.06 14.66 -1.31
N LYS A 52 10.37 14.67 -1.05
CA LYS A 52 10.96 15.34 0.10
C LYS A 52 11.19 16.80 -0.25
N ARG A 53 10.55 17.75 0.47
CA ARG A 53 10.80 19.18 0.31
C ARG A 53 12.21 19.54 0.78
N GLY A 54 12.90 20.40 0.05
CA GLY A 54 14.27 20.82 0.32
C GLY A 54 14.46 21.38 1.74
N ASP A 55 15.63 21.17 2.31
CA ASP A 55 15.99 21.66 3.64
C ASP A 55 16.37 23.15 3.57
N ILE A 56 16.06 23.91 4.62
CA ILE A 56 16.51 25.29 4.80
C ILE A 56 17.57 25.28 5.90
N LEU A 57 18.74 25.77 5.56
CA LEU A 57 19.90 25.82 6.45
C LEU A 57 20.29 27.28 6.73
N ASP A 58 20.96 27.53 7.83
CA ASP A 58 21.63 28.79 8.07
C ASP A 58 23.01 28.81 7.37
N ARG A 59 23.74 29.93 7.49
CA ARG A 59 25.08 30.11 6.87
C ARG A 59 26.13 29.14 7.41
N ASP A 60 25.90 28.59 8.62
CA ASP A 60 26.82 27.70 9.30
C ASP A 60 26.42 26.21 9.06
N GLY A 61 25.35 25.97 8.26
CA GLY A 61 24.85 24.63 7.92
C GLY A 61 23.88 24.03 8.94
N ASN A 62 23.45 24.79 9.95
CA ASN A 62 22.46 24.29 10.90
C ASN A 62 21.08 24.26 10.28
N THR A 63 20.32 23.22 10.57
CA THR A 63 18.99 23.01 9.99
C THR A 63 17.95 23.94 10.64
N LEU A 64 17.35 24.81 9.83
CA LEU A 64 16.25 25.68 10.22
C LEU A 64 14.89 25.07 9.89
N ALA A 65 14.77 24.38 8.75
CA ALA A 65 13.60 23.63 8.37
C ALA A 65 13.98 22.37 7.58
N THR A 66 13.38 21.23 7.91
CA THR A 66 13.61 19.95 7.23
C THR A 66 12.31 19.18 7.07
N SER A 67 12.30 18.20 6.16
CA SER A 67 11.15 17.33 5.94
C SER A 67 11.45 15.94 6.49
N GLN A 68 10.71 15.54 7.51
CA GLN A 68 10.83 14.23 8.15
C GLN A 68 9.84 13.26 7.54
N LYS A 69 10.31 12.06 7.18
CA LYS A 69 9.47 10.97 6.69
C LYS A 69 8.64 10.40 7.83
N MET A 70 7.34 10.37 7.62
CA MET A 70 6.36 9.83 8.54
C MET A 70 5.49 8.80 7.81
N TYR A 71 4.85 7.94 8.56
CA TYR A 71 4.02 6.87 8.03
C TYR A 71 2.60 6.96 8.58
N THR A 72 1.64 6.64 7.76
CA THR A 72 0.23 6.52 8.12
C THR A 72 -0.15 5.04 8.07
N LEU A 73 -0.61 4.50 9.18
CA LEU A 73 -1.17 3.15 9.23
C LEU A 73 -2.58 3.17 8.69
N VAL A 74 -2.76 2.50 7.58
CA VAL A 74 -4.05 2.27 6.92
C VAL A 74 -4.42 0.81 7.10
N LEU A 75 -5.64 0.57 7.50
CA LEU A 75 -6.22 -0.75 7.55
C LEU A 75 -7.22 -0.93 6.41
N GLU A 76 -7.29 -2.14 5.89
CA GLU A 76 -8.26 -2.58 4.90
C GLU A 76 -9.26 -3.55 5.55
N PRO A 77 -10.27 -3.05 6.27
CA PRO A 77 -11.17 -3.88 7.07
C PRO A 77 -11.81 -5.02 6.28
N LYS A 78 -12.19 -4.77 5.03
CA LYS A 78 -12.79 -5.79 4.16
C LYS A 78 -11.86 -6.95 3.86
N ASN A 79 -10.54 -6.71 3.73
CA ASN A 79 -9.56 -7.75 3.54
C ASN A 79 -9.24 -8.48 4.84
N ILE A 80 -9.21 -7.76 5.97
CA ILE A 80 -8.98 -8.32 7.31
C ILE A 80 -10.12 -9.26 7.72
N LEU A 81 -11.37 -8.87 7.43
CA LEU A 81 -12.58 -9.65 7.77
C LEU A 81 -12.87 -10.79 6.79
N ARG A 82 -12.00 -11.05 5.83
CA ARG A 82 -12.17 -12.10 4.83
C ARG A 82 -12.24 -13.51 5.44
N SER A 83 -11.50 -13.77 6.51
CA SER A 83 -11.57 -14.98 7.32
C SER A 83 -11.25 -14.68 8.77
N GLU A 84 -11.75 -15.50 9.70
CA GLU A 84 -11.44 -15.35 11.13
C GLU A 84 -9.96 -15.53 11.44
N GLU A 85 -9.28 -16.39 10.68
CA GLU A 85 -7.84 -16.63 10.81
C GLU A 85 -7.02 -15.39 10.45
N VAL A 86 -7.32 -14.75 9.30
CA VAL A 86 -6.68 -13.51 8.88
C VAL A 86 -6.95 -12.39 9.87
N GLN A 87 -8.18 -12.27 10.34
CA GLN A 87 -8.55 -11.27 11.34
C GLN A 87 -7.73 -11.42 12.60
N LYS A 88 -7.67 -12.63 13.16
CA LYS A 88 -6.91 -12.90 14.39
C LYS A 88 -5.43 -12.64 14.19
N SER A 89 -4.82 -13.22 13.16
CA SER A 89 -3.39 -13.07 12.87
C SER A 89 -2.99 -11.62 12.65
N THR A 90 -3.84 -10.84 11.98
CA THR A 90 -3.58 -9.41 11.72
C THR A 90 -3.67 -8.58 13.01
N ILE A 91 -4.67 -8.84 13.86
CA ILE A 91 -4.83 -8.14 15.14
C ILE A 91 -3.68 -8.50 16.09
N ASP A 92 -3.33 -9.78 16.20
CA ASP A 92 -2.22 -10.27 17.01
C ASP A 92 -0.89 -9.61 16.58
N ALA A 93 -0.65 -9.48 15.26
CA ALA A 93 0.53 -8.81 14.74
C ALA A 93 0.55 -7.32 15.11
N LEU A 94 -0.55 -6.60 14.92
CA LEU A 94 -0.68 -5.19 15.29
C LEU A 94 -0.51 -4.96 16.79
N HIS A 95 -1.08 -5.83 17.62
CA HIS A 95 -0.90 -5.79 19.07
C HIS A 95 0.55 -6.04 19.46
N LYS A 96 1.16 -7.11 18.96
CA LYS A 96 2.51 -7.55 19.30
C LYS A 96 3.59 -6.53 18.95
N TYR A 97 3.56 -6.03 17.69
CA TYR A 97 4.64 -5.19 17.16
C TYR A 97 4.40 -3.69 17.34
N MET A 98 3.15 -3.24 17.37
CA MET A 98 2.83 -1.81 17.54
C MET A 98 2.18 -1.49 18.89
N LYS A 99 1.98 -2.48 19.76
CA LYS A 99 1.33 -2.35 21.08
C LYS A 99 -0.04 -1.65 21.01
N LEU A 100 -0.79 -1.94 19.95
CA LEU A 100 -2.14 -1.42 19.77
C LEU A 100 -3.14 -2.25 20.57
N ASP A 101 -4.18 -1.60 21.07
CA ASP A 101 -5.23 -2.23 21.85
C ASP A 101 -6.16 -3.05 20.93
N GLU A 102 -6.31 -4.35 21.23
CA GLU A 102 -7.07 -5.29 20.43
C GLU A 102 -8.56 -4.94 20.35
N ASP A 103 -9.17 -4.51 21.46
CA ASP A 103 -10.58 -4.15 21.51
C ASP A 103 -10.87 -2.91 20.65
N LYS A 104 -9.96 -1.93 20.68
CA LYS A 104 -10.07 -0.74 19.84
C LYS A 104 -9.89 -1.07 18.37
N LEU A 105 -8.95 -1.95 18.03
CA LEU A 105 -8.73 -2.44 16.67
C LEU A 105 -9.98 -3.17 16.16
N LEU A 106 -10.53 -4.10 16.93
CA LEU A 106 -11.74 -4.84 16.56
C LEU A 106 -12.94 -3.92 16.35
N LYS A 107 -13.15 -2.95 17.24
CA LYS A 107 -14.24 -1.96 17.12
C LYS A 107 -14.05 -1.10 15.87
N PHE A 108 -12.82 -0.68 15.58
CA PHE A 108 -12.52 0.11 14.39
C PHE A 108 -12.75 -0.68 13.11
N ILE A 109 -12.24 -1.91 13.02
CA ILE A 109 -12.38 -2.79 11.86
C ILE A 109 -13.87 -3.08 11.61
N LYS A 110 -14.65 -3.42 12.65
CA LYS A 110 -16.09 -3.69 12.51
C LYS A 110 -16.89 -2.45 12.08
N ARG A 111 -16.49 -1.26 12.55
CA ARG A 111 -17.15 0.01 12.15
C ARG A 111 -16.96 0.31 10.67
N HIS A 112 -15.81 -0.07 10.09
CA HIS A 112 -15.45 0.21 8.71
C HIS A 112 -15.44 -1.06 7.82
N LYS A 113 -16.25 -2.06 8.17
CA LYS A 113 -16.22 -3.42 7.58
C LYS A 113 -16.23 -3.50 6.05
N ASP A 114 -16.86 -2.53 5.39
CA ASP A 114 -17.00 -2.50 3.93
C ASP A 114 -15.91 -1.69 3.22
N SER A 115 -14.99 -1.10 3.99
CA SER A 115 -13.92 -0.24 3.44
C SER A 115 -12.66 -1.04 3.11
N TYR A 116 -12.04 -0.68 1.98
CA TYR A 116 -10.69 -1.10 1.60
C TYR A 116 -9.61 -0.10 2.01
N TYR A 117 -9.99 1.04 2.59
CA TYR A 117 -9.05 2.07 3.00
C TYR A 117 -9.60 2.82 4.21
N SER A 118 -9.02 2.60 5.38
CA SER A 118 -9.40 3.27 6.62
C SER A 118 -8.15 3.67 7.39
N VAL A 119 -7.93 4.97 7.54
CA VAL A 119 -6.80 5.49 8.31
C VAL A 119 -7.02 5.20 9.78
N TYR A 120 -6.09 4.45 10.38
CA TYR A 120 -6.14 4.10 11.79
C TYR A 120 -5.27 5.01 12.64
N ARG A 121 -4.02 5.27 12.19
CA ARG A 121 -3.09 6.12 12.93
C ARG A 121 -2.15 6.83 11.96
N GLU A 122 -1.96 8.12 12.20
CA GLU A 122 -1.07 8.98 11.42
C GLU A 122 0.22 9.31 12.20
N GLU A 123 1.16 9.91 11.49
CA GLU A 123 2.40 10.46 12.05
C GLU A 123 3.28 9.45 12.81
N LEU A 124 3.32 8.22 12.30
CA LEU A 124 4.22 7.20 12.84
C LEU A 124 5.64 7.40 12.32
N SER A 125 6.63 7.27 13.22
CA SER A 125 8.03 7.23 12.82
C SER A 125 8.40 5.85 12.27
N TYR A 126 9.49 5.77 11.51
CA TYR A 126 9.99 4.48 11.00
C TYR A 126 10.26 3.49 12.13
N SER A 127 10.83 3.94 13.26
CA SER A 127 11.12 3.08 14.41
C SER A 127 9.88 2.45 15.05
N GLN A 128 8.71 3.07 14.90
CA GLN A 128 7.45 2.52 15.42
C GLN A 128 6.84 1.45 14.53
N ILE A 129 7.21 1.40 13.27
CA ILE A 129 6.65 0.46 12.29
C ILE A 129 7.65 -0.58 11.79
N ALA A 130 8.94 -0.39 12.06
CA ALA A 130 10.03 -1.20 11.51
C ALA A 130 9.81 -2.70 11.79
N ASP A 131 9.59 -3.05 13.05
CA ASP A 131 9.42 -4.45 13.47
C ASP A 131 8.21 -5.12 12.80
N LEU A 132 7.09 -4.38 12.64
CA LEU A 132 5.91 -4.89 11.96
C LEU A 132 6.15 -5.00 10.45
N LYS A 133 6.83 -4.03 9.85
CA LYS A 133 7.15 -4.04 8.41
C LYS A 133 8.07 -5.20 8.05
N ASP A 134 9.08 -5.47 8.88
CA ASP A 134 10.00 -6.59 8.71
C ASP A 134 9.27 -7.94 8.91
N PHE A 135 8.35 -8.00 9.89
CA PHE A 135 7.51 -9.18 10.08
C PHE A 135 6.62 -9.45 8.86
N ILE A 136 5.93 -8.43 8.33
CA ILE A 136 5.07 -8.56 7.14
C ILE A 136 5.86 -8.99 5.90
N ALA A 137 7.13 -8.57 5.79
CA ALA A 137 8.01 -8.98 4.69
C ALA A 137 8.55 -10.41 4.84
N SER A 138 8.37 -11.05 5.98
CA SER A 138 8.83 -12.41 6.26
C SER A 138 7.79 -13.46 5.86
N ASP A 139 8.24 -14.69 5.57
CA ASP A 139 7.37 -15.84 5.27
C ASP A 139 6.43 -16.21 6.43
N LYS A 140 6.67 -15.67 7.64
CA LYS A 140 5.86 -15.94 8.83
C LYS A 140 4.53 -15.18 8.87
N ALA A 141 4.34 -14.22 7.96
CA ALA A 141 3.13 -13.39 7.87
C ALA A 141 2.10 -13.92 6.87
N GLU A 142 2.08 -15.22 6.60
CA GLU A 142 1.23 -15.85 5.58
C GLU A 142 -0.27 -15.51 5.72
N ASN A 143 -0.75 -15.39 6.97
CA ASN A 143 -2.16 -15.08 7.28
C ASN A 143 -2.37 -13.62 7.73
N VAL A 144 -1.39 -12.73 7.53
CA VAL A 144 -1.53 -11.30 7.83
C VAL A 144 -1.86 -10.54 6.55
N SER A 145 -2.96 -9.80 6.54
CA SER A 145 -3.41 -9.03 5.38
C SER A 145 -4.14 -7.77 5.78
N GLY A 146 -4.20 -6.81 4.86
CA GLY A 146 -4.97 -5.57 5.06
C GLY A 146 -4.26 -4.53 5.93
N ILE A 147 -2.93 -4.59 6.02
CA ILE A 147 -2.10 -3.55 6.65
C ILE A 147 -1.32 -2.83 5.55
N VAL A 148 -1.46 -1.52 5.46
CA VAL A 148 -0.76 -0.68 4.50
C VAL A 148 -0.12 0.50 5.24
N PHE A 149 1.12 0.83 4.87
CA PHE A 149 1.83 2.00 5.38
C PHE A 149 2.01 3.00 4.26
N ASN A 150 1.28 4.11 4.32
CA ASN A 150 1.46 5.22 3.38
C ASN A 150 2.55 6.15 3.88
N GLU A 151 3.49 6.48 3.01
CA GLU A 151 4.58 7.40 3.29
C GLU A 151 4.10 8.85 3.10
N LYS A 152 4.47 9.72 4.02
CA LYS A 152 4.20 11.15 3.96
C LYS A 152 5.38 11.92 4.53
N TYR A 153 5.67 13.09 4.00
CA TYR A 153 6.65 13.99 4.61
C TYR A 153 5.95 15.04 5.45
N LYS A 154 6.46 15.26 6.67
CA LYS A 154 6.01 16.33 7.56
C LYS A 154 7.12 17.34 7.72
N ARG A 155 6.80 18.63 7.52
CA ARG A 155 7.76 19.71 7.71
C ARG A 155 8.02 19.89 9.20
N ARG A 156 9.31 20.00 9.55
CA ARG A 156 9.80 20.21 10.90
C ARG A 156 10.68 21.43 10.98
N TYR A 157 10.50 22.19 12.05
CA TYR A 157 11.26 23.39 12.40
C TYR A 157 11.95 23.12 13.74
N PRO A 158 13.22 22.63 13.77
CA PRO A 158 13.88 22.21 15.01
C PRO A 158 13.96 23.30 16.05
N ASN A 159 14.14 24.55 15.61
CA ASN A 159 14.28 25.73 16.46
C ASN A 159 12.94 26.41 16.82
N GLN A 160 11.81 25.70 16.62
CA GLN A 160 10.46 26.15 16.94
C GLN A 160 10.13 27.56 16.40
N SER A 161 9.95 28.55 17.27
CA SER A 161 9.58 29.92 16.89
C SER A 161 10.74 30.77 16.40
N LEU A 162 11.99 30.28 16.47
CA LEU A 162 13.16 31.03 16.01
C LEU A 162 13.03 31.37 14.53
N ALA A 163 13.10 32.66 14.20
CA ALA A 163 12.96 33.16 12.85
C ALA A 163 11.69 32.72 12.10
N SER A 164 10.63 32.34 12.80
CA SER A 164 9.39 31.84 12.20
C SER A 164 8.74 32.81 11.22
N GLN A 165 8.83 34.11 11.46
CA GLN A 165 8.34 35.15 10.54
C GLN A 165 9.17 35.25 9.27
N VAL A 166 10.48 34.96 9.36
CA VAL A 166 11.39 34.99 8.22
C VAL A 166 11.31 33.71 7.42
N ILE A 167 11.27 32.56 8.11
CA ILE A 167 11.21 31.24 7.47
C ILE A 167 9.81 31.00 6.88
N GLY A 168 8.76 31.38 7.59
CA GLY A 168 7.39 31.02 7.25
C GLY A 168 7.02 29.61 7.71
N PHE A 169 6.00 29.03 7.12
CA PHE A 169 5.55 27.67 7.41
C PHE A 169 4.99 26.99 6.16
N VAL A 170 4.76 25.69 6.24
CA VAL A 170 4.18 24.90 5.16
C VAL A 170 2.77 24.46 5.54
N SER A 171 1.81 24.80 4.68
CA SER A 171 0.43 24.30 4.79
C SER A 171 0.31 22.94 4.10
N ASP A 172 -0.41 22.00 4.72
CA ASP A 172 -0.66 20.65 4.20
C ASP A 172 0.59 19.87 3.77
N GLY A 173 1.76 20.24 4.34
CA GLY A 173 3.01 19.55 4.06
C GLY A 173 3.66 19.88 2.71
N THR A 174 3.03 20.66 1.83
CA THR A 174 3.48 20.87 0.46
C THR A 174 3.62 22.33 0.06
N ILE A 175 2.74 23.22 0.49
CA ILE A 175 2.69 24.61 0.04
C ILE A 175 3.31 25.53 1.10
N GLY A 176 4.39 26.23 0.72
CA GLY A 176 5.03 27.24 1.56
C GLY A 176 4.17 28.49 1.70
N THR A 177 3.97 28.93 2.95
CA THR A 177 3.18 30.11 3.31
C THR A 177 4.04 31.06 4.13
N GLY A 178 4.20 32.29 3.64
CA GLY A 178 5.04 33.31 4.27
C GLY A 178 6.54 33.04 4.14
N GLY A 179 7.33 34.09 4.33
CA GLY A 179 8.79 34.05 4.43
C GLY A 179 9.52 33.31 3.30
N ILE A 180 10.62 32.68 3.66
CA ILE A 180 11.48 31.90 2.76
C ILE A 180 10.72 30.70 2.16
N GLU A 181 9.87 30.04 2.94
CA GLU A 181 9.07 28.92 2.46
C GLU A 181 8.18 29.28 1.28
N GLN A 182 7.58 30.46 1.30
CA GLN A 182 6.74 30.95 0.20
C GLN A 182 7.59 31.46 -0.95
N TYR A 183 8.61 32.27 -0.68
CA TYR A 183 9.43 32.88 -1.72
C TYR A 183 10.18 31.85 -2.56
N TYR A 184 10.75 30.83 -1.93
CA TYR A 184 11.45 29.73 -2.60
C TYR A 184 10.59 28.48 -2.80
N ASN A 185 9.28 28.62 -2.79
CA ASN A 185 8.40 27.45 -2.85
C ASN A 185 8.67 26.56 -4.08
N SER A 186 8.88 27.14 -5.25
CA SER A 186 9.20 26.41 -6.49
C SER A 186 10.56 25.68 -6.44
N THR A 187 11.52 26.19 -5.71
CA THR A 187 12.85 25.60 -5.55
C THR A 187 12.86 24.52 -4.48
N LEU A 188 12.11 24.72 -3.39
CA LEU A 188 12.01 23.78 -2.29
C LEU A 188 11.10 22.60 -2.58
N SER A 189 10.07 22.79 -3.42
CA SER A 189 9.16 21.72 -3.81
C SER A 189 9.80 20.81 -4.84
N GLY A 190 9.58 19.51 -4.68
CA GLY A 190 9.93 18.49 -5.65
C GLY A 190 8.72 18.07 -6.49
N VAL A 191 8.89 16.97 -7.21
CA VAL A 191 7.82 16.28 -7.96
C VAL A 191 7.66 14.88 -7.38
N ASP A 192 6.43 14.49 -7.16
CA ASP A 192 6.14 13.14 -6.67
C ASP A 192 6.64 12.07 -7.64
N GLY A 193 7.28 11.07 -7.09
CA GLY A 193 7.67 9.90 -7.83
C GLY A 193 6.48 8.94 -8.02
N ARG A 194 6.66 7.96 -8.91
CA ARG A 194 5.70 6.90 -9.13
C ARG A 194 6.42 5.57 -9.11
N LYS A 195 5.97 4.67 -8.24
CA LYS A 195 6.42 3.28 -8.22
C LYS A 195 5.41 2.46 -9.02
N ILE A 196 5.92 1.77 -10.04
CA ILE A 196 5.16 0.92 -10.95
C ILE A 196 5.40 -0.54 -10.57
#